data_16ba94c23df43e51fc5188ce3af1d70e
#
_entry.id   16ba94c23df43e51fc5188ce3af1d70e
#
_cell.length_a   1.000
_cell.length_b   1.000
_cell.length_c   1.000
_cell.angle_alpha   90.00
_cell.angle_beta   90.00
_cell.angle_gamma   90.00
#
_symmetry.space_group_name_H-M   'P 1'
#
loop_
_entity.id
_entity.type
_entity.pdbx_description
1 polymer ?
#
loop_
_entity_poly.entity_id
_entity_poly.type
_entity_poly.pdbx_seq_one_letter_code
_entity_poly.pdbx_strand_id
1 'polypeptide(L)'
;HSLLSWADDIKELADFLNIENFSIIAHSGGAPYALACAYKIPERVSHIALVSALPPTTLPETNVGMPLGYRIINVLVRNIPGVAWLLMQLQRNFLLRPNIFKKVIQALPEADRLIFERSYQMNRMLHASKEAFKQGVQGAAYEFRLLLKDWGFNLESIHTPTTIWQGALDKQTLVSNAKFYQHKLGQAELQVFDNESHVSVLYNQIDKIIDKSIEHQKTSRTP
;
A
#
# COMPACT_ATOMS: atom_id res chain seq x y z
N HIS A 1 11.14 14.79 -5.39
CA HIS A 1 11.04 13.53 -4.65
C HIS A 1 10.71 12.38 -5.60
N SER A 2 11.23 11.18 -5.29
CA SER A 2 10.96 9.91 -5.95
C SER A 2 10.68 8.85 -4.88
N LEU A 3 10.23 7.66 -5.27
CA LEU A 3 10.11 6.54 -4.32
C LEU A 3 11.46 6.20 -3.66
N LEU A 4 12.54 6.27 -4.45
CA LEU A 4 13.89 6.00 -3.93
C LEU A 4 14.39 7.08 -2.96
N SER A 5 13.99 8.36 -3.11
CA SER A 5 14.35 9.39 -2.13
C SER A 5 13.64 9.23 -0.80
N TRP A 6 12.46 8.58 -0.78
CA TRP A 6 11.76 8.21 0.46
C TRP A 6 12.58 7.23 1.33
N ALA A 7 13.33 6.32 0.70
CA ALA A 7 14.19 5.41 1.44
C ALA A 7 15.31 6.15 2.19
N ASP A 8 15.78 7.30 1.69
CA ASP A 8 16.74 8.15 2.42
C ASP A 8 16.11 8.74 3.66
N ASP A 9 14.86 9.25 3.55
CA ASP A 9 14.13 9.82 4.69
C ASP A 9 13.88 8.76 5.78
N ILE A 10 13.53 7.53 5.39
CA ILE A 10 13.35 6.40 6.34
C ILE A 10 14.67 6.02 6.99
N LYS A 11 15.76 6.01 6.23
CA LYS A 11 17.10 5.72 6.76
C LYS A 11 17.48 6.78 7.80
N GLU A 12 17.33 8.06 7.50
CA GLU A 12 17.63 9.16 8.40
C GLU A 12 16.80 9.08 9.68
N LEU A 13 15.51 8.77 9.58
CA LEU A 13 14.65 8.57 10.74
C LEU A 13 15.12 7.38 11.59
N ALA A 14 15.44 6.24 10.98
CA ALA A 14 15.92 5.05 11.69
C ALA A 14 17.25 5.33 12.39
N ASP A 15 18.16 6.06 11.74
CA ASP A 15 19.45 6.47 12.34
C ASP A 15 19.24 7.40 13.53
N PHE A 16 18.33 8.38 13.41
CA PHE A 16 17.96 9.29 14.51
C PHE A 16 17.36 8.54 15.72
N LEU A 17 16.59 7.48 15.47
CA LEU A 17 16.00 6.64 16.50
C LEU A 17 16.93 5.53 17.01
N ASN A 18 18.17 5.43 16.50
CA ASN A 18 19.12 4.35 16.77
C ASN A 18 18.57 2.96 16.48
N ILE A 19 17.76 2.83 15.41
CA ILE A 19 17.22 1.57 14.94
C ILE A 19 18.12 1.05 13.82
N GLU A 20 18.87 -0.01 14.06
CA GLU A 20 19.78 -0.61 13.08
C GLU A 20 19.02 -1.35 11.97
N ASN A 21 18.07 -2.18 12.34
CA ASN A 21 17.29 -3.03 11.43
C ASN A 21 15.81 -2.99 11.78
N PHE A 22 14.96 -2.99 10.77
CA PHE A 22 13.51 -2.94 10.94
C PHE A 22 12.79 -3.79 9.87
N SER A 23 11.56 -4.19 10.21
CA SER A 23 10.61 -4.78 9.26
C SER A 23 9.60 -3.74 8.84
N ILE A 24 9.06 -3.86 7.62
CA ILE A 24 8.07 -2.93 7.07
C ILE A 24 6.75 -3.66 6.83
N ILE A 25 5.66 -3.16 7.37
CA ILE A 25 4.31 -3.57 7.00
C ILE A 25 3.75 -2.50 6.07
N ALA A 26 3.46 -2.88 4.84
CA ALA A 26 3.02 -1.96 3.79
C ALA A 26 1.64 -2.35 3.27
N HIS A 27 0.66 -1.47 3.44
CA HIS A 27 -0.69 -1.66 2.93
C HIS A 27 -0.95 -0.84 1.67
N SER A 28 -1.53 -1.47 0.64
CA SER A 28 -2.02 -0.79 -0.57
C SER A 28 -0.93 0.07 -1.24
N GLY A 29 -1.12 1.38 -1.35
CA GLY A 29 -0.16 2.35 -1.89
C GLY A 29 1.13 2.51 -1.08
N GLY A 30 1.27 1.89 0.10
CA GLY A 30 2.53 1.81 0.84
C GLY A 30 3.53 0.82 0.26
N ALA A 31 3.08 -0.13 -0.56
CA ALA A 31 3.93 -1.18 -1.13
C ALA A 31 5.12 -0.64 -1.95
N PRO A 32 4.96 0.31 -2.88
CA PRO A 32 6.08 0.88 -3.64
C PRO A 32 7.15 1.52 -2.75
N TYR A 33 6.77 2.14 -1.65
CA TYR A 33 7.70 2.76 -0.70
C TYR A 33 8.49 1.72 0.09
N ALA A 34 7.82 0.66 0.56
CA ALA A 34 8.50 -0.45 1.23
C ALA A 34 9.50 -1.16 0.31
N LEU A 35 9.10 -1.39 -0.94
CA LEU A 35 9.96 -2.00 -1.95
C LEU A 35 11.13 -1.08 -2.33
N ALA A 36 10.93 0.24 -2.38
CA ALA A 36 12.01 1.20 -2.58
C ALA A 36 13.04 1.17 -1.42
N CYS A 37 12.58 1.03 -0.16
CA CYS A 37 13.46 0.84 0.98
C CYS A 37 14.27 -0.45 0.86
N ALA A 38 13.61 -1.57 0.57
CA ALA A 38 14.29 -2.86 0.41
C ALA A 38 15.27 -2.89 -0.77
N TYR A 39 14.98 -2.15 -1.83
CA TYR A 39 15.89 -2.00 -2.97
C TYR A 39 17.13 -1.15 -2.62
N LYS A 40 16.92 -0.01 -1.92
CA LYS A 40 17.97 1.00 -1.73
C LYS A 40 18.79 0.81 -0.47
N ILE A 41 18.19 0.30 0.61
CA ILE A 41 18.80 0.07 1.91
C ILE A 41 18.52 -1.37 2.42
N PRO A 42 18.83 -2.40 1.60
CA PRO A 42 18.48 -3.79 1.91
C PRO A 42 19.07 -4.28 3.23
N GLU A 43 20.24 -3.77 3.63
CA GLU A 43 20.90 -4.08 4.88
C GLU A 43 20.15 -3.62 6.12
N ARG A 44 19.20 -2.68 5.96
CA ARG A 44 18.39 -2.12 7.05
C ARG A 44 17.01 -2.78 7.15
N VAL A 45 16.54 -3.43 6.08
CA VAL A 45 15.18 -4.01 5.99
C VAL A 45 15.25 -5.52 6.15
N SER A 46 14.87 -6.02 7.31
CA SER A 46 14.90 -7.45 7.64
C SER A 46 13.74 -8.25 7.02
N HIS A 47 12.59 -7.62 6.81
CA HIS A 47 11.39 -8.26 6.26
C HIS A 47 10.40 -7.22 5.73
N ILE A 48 9.63 -7.60 4.72
CA ILE A 48 8.49 -6.83 4.21
C ILE A 48 7.22 -7.67 4.30
N ALA A 49 6.17 -7.11 4.89
CA ALA A 49 4.82 -7.63 4.77
C ALA A 49 4.03 -6.74 3.79
N LEU A 50 3.75 -7.24 2.60
CA LEU A 50 2.92 -6.59 1.59
C LEU A 50 1.46 -6.99 1.79
N VAL A 51 0.60 -6.05 2.15
CA VAL A 51 -0.82 -6.30 2.41
C VAL A 51 -1.67 -5.58 1.37
N SER A 52 -2.46 -6.30 0.60
CA SER A 52 -3.27 -5.72 -0.50
C SER A 52 -2.45 -4.74 -1.35
N ALA A 53 -1.28 -5.16 -1.79
CA ALA A 53 -0.24 -4.30 -2.34
C ALA A 53 -0.61 -3.71 -3.71
N LEU A 54 -0.47 -2.39 -3.86
CA LEU A 54 -0.62 -1.71 -5.16
C LEU A 54 0.48 -2.18 -6.13
N PRO A 55 0.13 -2.69 -7.33
CA PRO A 55 1.12 -3.12 -8.30
C PRO A 55 1.67 -1.95 -9.14
N PRO A 56 2.83 -2.13 -9.83
CA PRO A 56 3.34 -1.15 -10.79
C PRO A 56 2.45 -1.09 -12.04
N THR A 57 1.47 -0.17 -12.06
CA THR A 57 0.45 -0.06 -13.12
C THR A 57 0.99 0.33 -14.49
N THR A 58 2.29 0.57 -14.62
CA THR A 58 2.98 0.76 -15.90
C THR A 58 3.21 -0.55 -16.65
N LEU A 59 3.21 -1.67 -15.94
CA LEU A 59 3.40 -3.00 -16.53
C LEU A 59 2.07 -3.59 -16.99
N PRO A 60 1.97 -4.07 -18.27
CA PRO A 60 0.72 -4.59 -18.82
C PRO A 60 0.12 -5.75 -18.01
N GLU A 61 0.97 -6.66 -17.52
CA GLU A 61 0.55 -7.84 -16.77
C GLU A 61 -0.16 -7.52 -15.46
N THR A 62 0.12 -6.38 -14.83
CA THR A 62 -0.54 -5.95 -13.59
C THR A 62 -1.90 -5.32 -13.82
N ASN A 63 -2.24 -5.01 -15.06
CA ASN A 63 -3.54 -4.45 -15.44
C ASN A 63 -4.56 -5.53 -15.86
N VAL A 64 -4.18 -6.79 -15.84
CA VAL A 64 -5.09 -7.91 -16.17
C VAL A 64 -6.17 -8.02 -15.10
N GLY A 65 -7.44 -7.98 -15.53
CA GLY A 65 -8.60 -7.98 -14.63
C GLY A 65 -8.97 -6.61 -14.03
N MET A 66 -8.13 -5.58 -14.22
CA MET A 66 -8.47 -4.23 -13.77
C MET A 66 -9.60 -3.63 -14.60
N PRO A 67 -10.67 -3.09 -13.99
CA PRO A 67 -11.76 -2.45 -14.71
C PRO A 67 -11.26 -1.32 -15.62
N LEU A 68 -11.85 -1.20 -16.82
CA LEU A 68 -11.42 -0.23 -17.84
C LEU A 68 -11.39 1.21 -17.31
N GLY A 69 -12.36 1.59 -16.46
CA GLY A 69 -12.40 2.92 -15.84
C GLY A 69 -11.16 3.25 -15.03
N TYR A 70 -10.67 2.31 -14.21
CA TYR A 70 -9.42 2.50 -13.45
C TYR A 70 -8.20 2.61 -14.37
N ARG A 71 -8.14 1.80 -15.44
CA ARG A 71 -7.04 1.90 -16.41
C ARG A 71 -7.00 3.26 -17.09
N ILE A 72 -8.16 3.79 -17.49
CA ILE A 72 -8.27 5.14 -18.10
C ILE A 72 -7.83 6.20 -17.08
N ILE A 73 -8.33 6.16 -15.86
CA ILE A 73 -7.96 7.10 -14.80
C ILE A 73 -6.46 7.06 -14.54
N ASN A 74 -5.84 5.90 -14.43
CA ASN A 74 -4.41 5.74 -14.22
C ASN A 74 -3.59 6.41 -15.35
N VAL A 75 -4.00 6.22 -16.60
CA VAL A 75 -3.36 6.86 -17.77
C VAL A 75 -3.52 8.39 -17.72
N LEU A 76 -4.72 8.88 -17.41
CA LEU A 76 -4.98 10.32 -17.32
C LEU A 76 -4.18 10.97 -16.19
N VAL A 77 -4.18 10.38 -15.00
CA VAL A 77 -3.42 10.87 -13.82
C VAL A 77 -1.93 10.90 -14.11
N ARG A 78 -1.40 9.87 -14.76
CA ARG A 78 0.02 9.77 -15.13
C ARG A 78 0.45 10.89 -16.05
N ASN A 79 -0.34 11.18 -17.09
CA ASN A 79 0.05 12.03 -18.18
C ASN A 79 -0.44 13.49 -18.06
N ILE A 80 -1.54 13.74 -17.33
CA ILE A 80 -2.16 15.07 -17.21
C ILE A 80 -2.09 15.54 -15.74
N PRO A 81 -1.20 16.48 -15.40
CA PRO A 81 -0.96 16.91 -14.01
C PRO A 81 -2.21 17.36 -13.24
N GLY A 82 -3.10 18.12 -13.89
CA GLY A 82 -4.32 18.64 -13.26
C GLY A 82 -5.35 17.57 -12.88
N VAL A 83 -5.31 16.39 -13.53
CA VAL A 83 -6.28 15.31 -13.25
C VAL A 83 -6.07 14.74 -11.84
N ALA A 84 -4.83 14.49 -11.42
CA ALA A 84 -4.55 14.05 -10.07
C ALA A 84 -5.06 15.03 -9.01
N TRP A 85 -4.79 16.33 -9.22
CA TRP A 85 -5.26 17.39 -8.33
C TRP A 85 -6.80 17.41 -8.25
N LEU A 86 -7.48 17.36 -9.38
CA LEU A 86 -8.94 17.36 -9.45
C LEU A 86 -9.53 16.15 -8.71
N LEU A 87 -8.97 14.95 -8.94
CA LEU A 87 -9.44 13.73 -8.28
C LEU A 87 -9.24 13.80 -6.76
N MET A 88 -8.08 14.28 -6.29
CA MET A 88 -7.83 14.45 -4.87
C MET A 88 -8.75 15.53 -4.25
N GLN A 89 -9.08 16.58 -4.99
CA GLN A 89 -10.03 17.60 -4.54
C GLN A 89 -11.44 17.02 -4.40
N LEU A 90 -11.88 16.22 -5.36
CA LEU A 90 -13.15 15.50 -5.27
C LEU A 90 -13.14 14.52 -4.09
N GLN A 91 -12.10 13.72 -3.96
CA GLN A 91 -11.94 12.75 -2.87
C GLN A 91 -11.98 13.46 -1.49
N ARG A 92 -11.25 14.56 -1.32
CA ARG A 92 -11.30 15.39 -0.11
C ARG A 92 -12.74 15.82 0.20
N ASN A 93 -13.45 16.36 -0.79
CA ASN A 93 -14.81 16.82 -0.62
C ASN A 93 -15.78 15.68 -0.23
N PHE A 94 -15.55 14.47 -0.74
CA PHE A 94 -16.33 13.28 -0.36
C PHE A 94 -16.00 12.80 1.05
N LEU A 95 -14.72 12.60 1.36
CA LEU A 95 -14.28 12.06 2.63
C LEU A 95 -14.56 12.98 3.82
N LEU A 96 -14.57 14.30 3.62
CA LEU A 96 -14.86 15.26 4.67
C LEU A 96 -16.36 15.49 4.90
N ARG A 97 -17.26 14.86 4.11
CA ARG A 97 -18.72 14.92 4.29
C ARG A 97 -19.22 13.61 4.93
N PRO A 98 -19.61 13.59 6.22
CA PRO A 98 -19.94 12.35 6.94
C PRO A 98 -21.01 11.50 6.26
N ASN A 99 -22.05 12.14 5.70
CA ASN A 99 -23.15 11.44 5.03
C ASN A 99 -22.70 10.76 3.72
N ILE A 100 -21.77 11.37 2.99
CA ILE A 100 -21.22 10.80 1.75
C ILE A 100 -20.23 9.69 2.11
N PHE A 101 -19.36 9.94 3.08
CA PHE A 101 -18.43 8.95 3.60
C PHE A 101 -19.16 7.67 4.04
N LYS A 102 -20.27 7.79 4.78
CA LYS A 102 -21.10 6.65 5.15
C LYS A 102 -21.61 5.85 3.95
N LYS A 103 -22.07 6.55 2.88
CA LYS A 103 -22.50 5.88 1.65
C LYS A 103 -21.34 5.15 0.94
N VAL A 104 -20.14 5.74 0.93
CA VAL A 104 -18.95 5.08 0.38
C VAL A 104 -18.64 3.79 1.14
N ILE A 105 -18.67 3.83 2.47
CA ILE A 105 -18.47 2.63 3.30
C ILE A 105 -19.53 1.55 3.00
N GLN A 106 -20.78 1.94 2.84
CA GLN A 106 -21.87 0.99 2.50
C GLN A 106 -21.69 0.31 1.13
N ALA A 107 -20.95 0.93 0.22
CA ALA A 107 -20.65 0.36 -1.11
C ALA A 107 -19.42 -0.56 -1.12
N LEU A 108 -18.67 -0.65 -0.02
CA LEU A 108 -17.52 -1.56 0.09
C LEU A 108 -17.97 -3.04 0.14
N PRO A 109 -17.08 -3.98 -0.21
CA PRO A 109 -17.28 -5.39 0.10
C PRO A 109 -17.62 -5.60 1.57
N GLU A 110 -18.45 -6.59 1.88
CA GLU A 110 -18.96 -6.81 3.23
C GLU A 110 -17.84 -6.93 4.26
N ALA A 111 -16.78 -7.66 3.96
CA ALA A 111 -15.63 -7.82 4.84
C ALA A 111 -15.01 -6.47 5.26
N ASP A 112 -14.83 -5.54 4.31
CA ASP A 112 -14.31 -4.20 4.61
C ASP A 112 -15.34 -3.35 5.34
N ARG A 113 -16.61 -3.42 4.94
CA ARG A 113 -17.70 -2.69 5.58
C ARG A 113 -17.80 -3.00 7.06
N LEU A 114 -17.72 -4.27 7.45
CA LEU A 114 -17.76 -4.71 8.86
C LEU A 114 -16.64 -4.12 9.72
N ILE A 115 -15.47 -3.86 9.14
CA ILE A 115 -14.39 -3.16 9.86
C ILE A 115 -14.81 -1.73 10.22
N PHE A 116 -15.42 -1.01 9.27
CA PHE A 116 -15.82 0.40 9.47
C PHE A 116 -17.13 0.58 10.21
N GLU A 117 -17.97 -0.43 10.32
CA GLU A 117 -19.19 -0.40 11.16
C GLU A 117 -18.86 -0.30 12.67
N ARG A 118 -17.64 -0.69 13.07
CA ARG A 118 -17.13 -0.40 14.40
C ARG A 118 -16.90 1.11 14.51
N SER A 119 -17.68 1.78 15.36
CA SER A 119 -17.68 3.25 15.52
C SER A 119 -16.27 3.84 15.71
N TYR A 120 -15.40 3.13 16.42
CA TYR A 120 -14.00 3.51 16.62
C TYR A 120 -13.22 3.58 15.31
N GLN A 121 -13.35 2.60 14.42
CA GLN A 121 -12.61 2.57 13.14
C GLN A 121 -13.11 3.64 12.18
N MET A 122 -14.41 3.87 12.14
CA MET A 122 -15.01 4.97 11.38
C MET A 122 -14.44 6.31 11.82
N ASN A 123 -14.39 6.58 13.12
CA ASN A 123 -13.87 7.85 13.64
C ASN A 123 -12.37 8.02 13.36
N ARG A 124 -11.58 6.95 13.48
CA ARG A 124 -10.15 6.99 13.11
C ARG A 124 -9.95 7.33 11.63
N MET A 125 -10.71 6.71 10.73
CA MET A 125 -10.61 6.95 9.30
C MET A 125 -11.01 8.39 8.95
N LEU A 126 -12.07 8.91 9.56
CA LEU A 126 -12.48 10.31 9.39
C LEU A 126 -11.41 11.28 9.90
N HIS A 127 -10.81 10.99 11.04
CA HIS A 127 -9.73 11.80 11.61
C HIS A 127 -8.49 11.77 10.69
N ALA A 128 -8.05 10.58 10.28
CA ALA A 128 -6.92 10.42 9.36
C ALA A 128 -7.15 11.16 8.02
N SER A 129 -8.39 11.09 7.47
CA SER A 129 -8.75 11.82 6.26
C SER A 129 -8.68 13.34 6.43
N LYS A 130 -9.10 13.86 7.60
CA LYS A 130 -9.00 15.29 7.91
C LYS A 130 -7.53 15.73 8.00
N GLU A 131 -6.70 15.00 8.69
CA GLU A 131 -5.27 15.31 8.81
C GLU A 131 -4.55 15.22 7.46
N ALA A 132 -4.83 14.16 6.66
CA ALA A 132 -4.22 13.98 5.34
C ALA A 132 -4.48 15.17 4.39
N PHE A 133 -5.65 15.81 4.49
CA PHE A 133 -6.01 16.94 3.65
C PHE A 133 -5.91 18.30 4.34
N LYS A 134 -5.32 18.38 5.52
CA LYS A 134 -5.20 19.62 6.31
C LYS A 134 -4.43 20.72 5.59
N GLN A 135 -3.37 20.36 4.89
CA GLN A 135 -2.52 21.26 4.11
C GLN A 135 -2.97 21.38 2.63
N GLY A 136 -4.16 20.90 2.28
CA GLY A 136 -4.64 20.84 0.90
C GLY A 136 -4.44 19.48 0.25
N VAL A 137 -4.57 19.44 -1.07
CA VAL A 137 -4.53 18.17 -1.85
C VAL A 137 -3.25 18.00 -2.68
N GLN A 138 -2.35 18.97 -2.65
CA GLN A 138 -1.16 18.99 -3.51
C GLN A 138 -0.24 17.79 -3.25
N GLY A 139 0.03 17.50 -1.97
CA GLY A 139 0.84 16.34 -1.57
C GLY A 139 0.21 15.03 -2.02
N ALA A 140 -1.07 14.83 -1.70
CA ALA A 140 -1.80 13.62 -2.12
C ALA A 140 -1.87 13.46 -3.65
N ALA A 141 -2.05 14.56 -4.40
CA ALA A 141 -2.06 14.54 -5.85
C ALA A 141 -0.67 14.22 -6.44
N TYR A 142 0.38 14.74 -5.84
CA TYR A 142 1.75 14.43 -6.21
C TYR A 142 2.06 12.94 -6.00
N GLU A 143 1.76 12.41 -4.82
CA GLU A 143 1.98 10.99 -4.48
C GLU A 143 1.15 10.07 -5.36
N PHE A 144 -0.12 10.39 -5.60
CA PHE A 144 -0.96 9.59 -6.49
C PHE A 144 -0.35 9.45 -7.88
N ARG A 145 0.23 10.53 -8.43
CA ARG A 145 0.96 10.48 -9.70
C ARG A 145 2.26 9.67 -9.60
N LEU A 146 2.97 9.80 -8.49
CA LEU A 146 4.23 9.08 -8.27
C LEU A 146 3.99 7.55 -8.26
N LEU A 147 2.95 7.10 -7.58
CA LEU A 147 2.58 5.68 -7.50
C LEU A 147 2.20 5.08 -8.87
N LEU A 148 1.69 5.89 -9.79
CA LEU A 148 1.26 5.45 -11.13
C LEU A 148 2.33 5.57 -12.21
N LYS A 149 3.50 6.12 -11.90
CA LYS A 149 4.66 6.22 -12.80
C LYS A 149 5.56 4.98 -12.68
N ASP A 150 6.60 4.95 -13.50
CA ASP A 150 7.72 4.03 -13.31
C ASP A 150 8.38 4.32 -11.94
N TRP A 151 8.60 3.27 -11.17
CA TRP A 151 9.14 3.39 -9.81
C TRP A 151 10.66 3.61 -9.78
N GLY A 152 11.34 3.38 -10.91
CA GLY A 152 12.77 3.63 -11.08
C GLY A 152 13.68 2.56 -10.48
N PHE A 153 13.15 1.35 -10.18
CA PHE A 153 13.92 0.21 -9.69
C PHE A 153 13.31 -1.12 -10.15
N ASN A 154 14.15 -2.16 -10.17
CA ASN A 154 13.74 -3.51 -10.58
C ASN A 154 13.33 -4.34 -9.35
N LEU A 155 12.12 -4.89 -9.38
CA LEU A 155 11.60 -5.76 -8.32
C LEU A 155 12.42 -7.05 -8.15
N GLU A 156 12.94 -7.60 -9.25
CA GLU A 156 13.74 -8.84 -9.26
C GLU A 156 15.09 -8.69 -8.52
N SER A 157 15.54 -7.44 -8.31
CA SER A 157 16.73 -7.12 -7.53
C SER A 157 16.49 -7.04 -6.03
N ILE A 158 15.25 -7.21 -5.59
CA ILE A 158 14.89 -7.20 -4.17
C ILE A 158 14.95 -8.62 -3.63
N HIS A 159 15.87 -8.86 -2.69
CA HIS A 159 16.11 -10.16 -2.06
C HIS A 159 15.66 -10.21 -0.60
N THR A 160 15.09 -9.10 -0.09
CA THR A 160 14.54 -9.03 1.27
C THR A 160 13.40 -10.05 1.43
N PRO A 161 13.41 -10.89 2.48
CA PRO A 161 12.31 -11.80 2.77
C PRO A 161 10.97 -11.05 2.78
N THR A 162 10.01 -11.54 2.00
CA THR A 162 8.74 -10.84 1.80
C THR A 162 7.57 -11.78 2.00
N THR A 163 6.57 -11.36 2.78
CA THR A 163 5.28 -12.04 2.87
C THR A 163 4.19 -11.18 2.22
N ILE A 164 3.32 -11.80 1.45
CA ILE A 164 2.23 -11.14 0.72
C ILE A 164 0.91 -11.63 1.31
N TRP A 165 0.09 -10.69 1.75
CA TRP A 165 -1.21 -10.92 2.40
C TRP A 165 -2.31 -10.34 1.55
N GLN A 166 -3.16 -11.19 0.97
CA GLN A 166 -4.14 -10.77 -0.02
C GLN A 166 -5.54 -11.28 0.31
N GLY A 167 -6.52 -10.39 0.33
CA GLY A 167 -7.93 -10.76 0.39
C GLY A 167 -8.43 -11.21 -0.98
N ALA A 168 -9.14 -12.36 -1.06
CA ALA A 168 -9.71 -12.86 -2.32
C ALA A 168 -10.86 -11.98 -2.84
N LEU A 169 -11.55 -11.26 -1.94
CA LEU A 169 -12.65 -10.36 -2.27
C LEU A 169 -12.20 -8.93 -2.61
N ASP A 170 -10.89 -8.67 -2.60
CA ASP A 170 -10.33 -7.36 -2.93
C ASP A 170 -10.55 -7.02 -4.41
N LYS A 171 -11.25 -5.89 -4.66
CA LYS A 171 -11.54 -5.37 -6.00
C LYS A 171 -10.63 -4.20 -6.39
N GLN A 172 -9.77 -3.75 -5.48
CA GLN A 172 -8.83 -2.65 -5.72
C GLN A 172 -7.46 -3.19 -6.16
N THR A 173 -6.95 -4.17 -5.40
CA THR A 173 -5.73 -4.91 -5.75
C THR A 173 -6.11 -6.40 -5.85
N LEU A 174 -5.95 -6.96 -7.04
CA LEU A 174 -6.43 -8.30 -7.34
C LEU A 174 -5.45 -9.38 -6.88
N VAL A 175 -5.94 -10.61 -6.66
CA VAL A 175 -5.10 -11.78 -6.39
C VAL A 175 -4.02 -11.98 -7.48
N SER A 176 -4.33 -11.62 -8.74
CA SER A 176 -3.34 -11.64 -9.83
C SER A 176 -2.15 -10.70 -9.58
N ASN A 177 -2.38 -9.56 -8.92
CA ASN A 177 -1.31 -8.65 -8.54
C ASN A 177 -0.43 -9.22 -7.41
N ALA A 178 -1.03 -9.93 -6.45
CA ALA A 178 -0.30 -10.63 -5.41
C ALA A 178 0.58 -11.75 -5.99
N LYS A 179 0.04 -12.53 -6.94
CA LYS A 179 0.80 -13.55 -7.69
C LYS A 179 1.92 -12.94 -8.54
N PHE A 180 1.70 -11.75 -9.12
CA PHE A 180 2.75 -11.01 -9.82
C PHE A 180 3.92 -10.71 -8.88
N TYR A 181 3.65 -10.18 -7.68
CA TYR A 181 4.70 -9.93 -6.69
C TYR A 181 5.41 -11.21 -6.25
N GLN A 182 4.67 -12.30 -6.00
CA GLN A 182 5.26 -13.60 -5.65
C GLN A 182 6.23 -14.09 -6.73
N HIS A 183 5.90 -13.87 -8.00
CA HIS A 183 6.76 -14.26 -9.11
C HIS A 183 7.99 -13.35 -9.26
N LYS A 184 7.83 -12.03 -9.02
CA LYS A 184 8.89 -11.03 -9.23
C LYS A 184 9.87 -10.91 -8.06
N LEU A 185 9.40 -11.16 -6.83
CA LEU A 185 10.21 -11.12 -5.62
C LEU A 185 10.66 -12.56 -5.29
N GLY A 186 11.90 -12.92 -5.56
CA GLY A 186 12.38 -14.29 -5.55
C GLY A 186 12.24 -15.06 -4.22
N GLN A 187 11.95 -14.39 -3.10
CA GLN A 187 11.75 -14.97 -1.76
C GLN A 187 10.42 -14.51 -1.14
N ALA A 188 9.36 -14.49 -1.93
CA ALA A 188 8.06 -14.05 -1.47
C ALA A 188 7.10 -15.21 -1.19
N GLU A 189 6.53 -15.23 0.02
CA GLU A 189 5.46 -16.16 0.43
C GLU A 189 4.10 -15.48 0.25
N LEU A 190 3.19 -16.09 -0.51
CA LEU A 190 1.83 -15.57 -0.72
C LEU A 190 0.82 -16.29 0.16
N GLN A 191 0.01 -15.52 0.90
CA GLN A 191 -1.16 -15.98 1.64
C GLN A 191 -2.40 -15.28 1.10
N VAL A 192 -3.40 -16.07 0.68
CA VAL A 192 -4.69 -15.58 0.18
C VAL A 192 -5.79 -15.99 1.16
N PHE A 193 -6.67 -15.05 1.49
CA PHE A 193 -7.75 -15.22 2.47
C PHE A 193 -9.10 -15.08 1.76
N ASP A 194 -9.84 -16.17 1.66
CA ASP A 194 -11.07 -16.26 0.85
C ASP A 194 -12.17 -15.29 1.27
N ASN A 195 -12.26 -14.98 2.58
CA ASN A 195 -13.31 -14.15 3.16
C ASN A 195 -12.86 -12.71 3.44
N GLU A 196 -11.65 -12.32 3.01
CA GLU A 196 -11.10 -10.99 3.26
C GLU A 196 -11.09 -10.14 1.99
N SER A 197 -11.08 -8.83 2.19
CA SER A 197 -11.00 -7.81 1.15
C SER A 197 -9.82 -6.86 1.39
N HIS A 198 -9.84 -5.69 0.79
CA HIS A 198 -8.73 -4.73 0.77
C HIS A 198 -8.26 -4.28 2.15
N VAL A 199 -9.20 -3.95 3.03
CA VAL A 199 -8.91 -3.42 4.37
C VAL A 199 -9.00 -4.52 5.42
N SER A 200 -9.98 -5.42 5.28
CA SER A 200 -10.25 -6.44 6.29
C SER A 200 -9.08 -7.41 6.47
N VAL A 201 -8.35 -7.75 5.42
CA VAL A 201 -7.16 -8.60 5.52
C VAL A 201 -6.10 -8.00 6.45
N LEU A 202 -5.87 -6.67 6.39
CA LEU A 202 -4.95 -6.01 7.32
C LEU A 202 -5.44 -6.12 8.77
N TYR A 203 -6.72 -5.74 9.01
CA TYR A 203 -7.25 -5.69 10.37
C TYR A 203 -7.42 -7.06 11.02
N ASN A 204 -7.86 -8.05 10.26
CA ASN A 204 -8.15 -9.38 10.79
C ASN A 204 -6.92 -10.30 10.87
N GLN A 205 -5.85 -9.99 10.10
CA GLN A 205 -4.62 -10.78 10.10
C GLN A 205 -3.44 -10.03 10.75
N ILE A 206 -3.65 -8.85 11.36
CA ILE A 206 -2.57 -7.99 11.84
C ILE A 206 -1.63 -8.68 12.83
N ASP A 207 -2.16 -9.50 13.74
CA ASP A 207 -1.35 -10.21 14.72
C ASP A 207 -0.40 -11.21 14.02
N LYS A 208 -0.91 -11.99 13.05
CA LYS A 208 -0.09 -12.92 12.27
C LYS A 208 0.95 -12.19 11.40
N ILE A 209 0.60 -11.02 10.85
CA ILE A 209 1.52 -10.20 10.07
C ILE A 209 2.67 -9.72 10.95
N ILE A 210 2.37 -9.26 12.17
CA ILE A 210 3.37 -8.81 13.14
C ILE A 210 4.24 -9.99 13.58
N ASP A 211 3.64 -11.11 13.95
CA ASP A 211 4.37 -12.30 14.41
C ASP A 211 5.36 -12.78 13.33
N LYS A 212 4.91 -12.85 12.06
CA LYS A 212 5.77 -13.24 10.95
C LYS A 212 6.91 -12.24 10.73
N SER A 213 6.64 -10.95 10.87
CA SER A 213 7.67 -9.90 10.77
C SER A 213 8.70 -9.98 11.88
N ILE A 214 8.29 -10.31 13.12
CA ILE A 214 9.20 -10.51 14.26
C ILE A 214 10.05 -11.77 14.09
N GLU A 215 9.47 -12.86 13.56
CA GLU A 215 10.19 -14.11 13.28
C GLU A 215 11.38 -13.85 12.34
N HIS A 216 11.15 -13.16 11.23
CA HIS A 216 12.22 -12.81 10.28
C HIS A 216 13.26 -11.85 10.86
N GLN A 217 12.85 -10.92 11.71
CA GLN A 217 13.80 -10.00 12.36
C GLN A 217 14.74 -10.72 13.35
N LYS A 218 14.26 -11.79 14.01
CA LYS A 218 15.10 -12.59 14.92
C LYS A 218 16.12 -13.43 14.15
N THR A 219 15.70 -14.05 13.04
CA THR A 219 16.58 -14.87 12.19
C THR A 219 17.69 -14.07 11.53
N SER A 220 17.43 -12.81 11.18
CA SER A 220 18.45 -11.92 10.60
C SER A 220 19.51 -11.41 11.59
N ARG A 221 19.29 -11.59 12.91
CA ARG A 221 20.22 -11.20 13.97
C ARG A 221 21.12 -12.35 14.48
N THR A 222 20.88 -13.57 14.01
CA THR A 222 21.72 -14.71 14.37
C THR A 222 22.87 -14.77 13.34
N PRO A 223 24.14 -14.66 13.78
CA PRO A 223 25.31 -14.65 12.90
C PRO A 223 25.51 -15.97 12.17
#